data_ad3643d3278564ed49729b6c76093b69
#
_entry.id   ad3643d3278564ed49729b6c76093b69
#
_cell.length_a   1.000
_cell.length_b   1.000
_cell.length_c   1.000
_cell.angle_alpha   90.00
_cell.angle_beta   90.00
_cell.angle_gamma   90.00
#
_symmetry.space_group_name_H-M   'P 1'
#
loop_
_entity.id
_entity.type
_entity.pdbx_description
1 polymer ?
#
loop_
_entity_poly.entity_id
_entity_poly.type
_entity_poly.pdbx_seq_one_letter_code
_entity_poly.pdbx_strand_id
1 'polypeptide(L)'
;MKQWIVQPHLAMAVAGVLLVSFLHLITPLSMLHWHNIFQHLYYLPIVFAGLTSGWRGGVFVAIVACLSNAPHDLLSFAVLPYYAIDQALDFPLFCAAGILTGVVTDRGRRQHAELERTTQRLTEVYRQLQENFEQMKRAERLFALGQLSAGLAHEIRNPLASIAGAAGILQRNPQRERKDAECLEIISKECQRLNGLLTEFLNFARPPIPKYQTTDFGAVVDSVMELAAHAVGKKPIELRKNISPDLSPVECDPELLKQVLLNLIINAIQATPGSGEVLVSVGLRNERLLIEVRDEGSGISGADRGRIFDPFFTTKDNGTGLGLSVAHQIVEQHGGIIRAEANPARGMTFSVSLPLRHESRHEA
;
A
#
# COMPACT_ATOMS: atom_id res chain seq x y z
N MET A 1 12.24 24.61 -37.84
CA MET A 1 13.68 24.53 -38.14
C MET A 1 14.39 23.85 -36.96
N LYS A 2 14.69 22.52 -37.06
CA LYS A 2 15.50 21.83 -36.05
C LYS A 2 16.93 22.34 -36.17
N GLN A 3 17.39 23.00 -35.13
CA GLN A 3 18.81 23.38 -34.99
C GLN A 3 19.66 22.13 -35.16
N TRP A 4 20.51 22.10 -36.17
CA TRP A 4 21.60 21.17 -36.35
C TRP A 4 22.72 21.57 -35.35
N ILE A 5 22.45 21.35 -34.05
CA ILE A 5 23.52 21.34 -33.07
C ILE A 5 24.34 20.11 -33.41
N VAL A 6 25.56 20.31 -33.87
CA VAL A 6 26.55 19.24 -34.09
C VAL A 6 26.59 18.45 -32.77
N GLN A 7 26.03 17.25 -32.78
CA GLN A 7 26.04 16.41 -31.58
C GLN A 7 27.52 16.12 -31.28
N PRO A 8 28.03 16.42 -30.11
CA PRO A 8 29.47 16.28 -29.81
C PRO A 8 30.00 14.89 -30.10
N HIS A 9 29.18 13.88 -29.94
CA HIS A 9 29.48 12.47 -30.26
C HIS A 9 29.70 12.24 -31.77
N LEU A 10 28.91 12.89 -32.62
CA LEU A 10 29.06 12.77 -34.07
C LEU A 10 30.34 13.48 -34.54
N ALA A 11 30.65 14.64 -33.98
CA ALA A 11 31.90 15.34 -34.25
C ALA A 11 33.12 14.50 -33.81
N MET A 12 33.05 13.83 -32.68
CA MET A 12 34.08 12.93 -32.18
C MET A 12 34.29 11.70 -33.10
N ALA A 13 33.19 11.13 -33.61
CA ALA A 13 33.29 10.02 -34.58
C ALA A 13 33.93 10.47 -35.89
N VAL A 14 33.57 11.64 -36.42
CA VAL A 14 34.18 12.21 -37.65
C VAL A 14 35.67 12.52 -37.41
N ALA A 15 36.03 13.09 -36.27
CA ALA A 15 37.43 13.30 -35.90
C ALA A 15 38.23 12.00 -35.85
N GLY A 16 37.63 10.92 -35.33
CA GLY A 16 38.22 9.58 -35.35
C GLY A 16 38.47 9.05 -36.77
N VAL A 17 37.50 9.24 -37.68
CA VAL A 17 37.68 8.91 -39.10
C VAL A 17 38.84 9.67 -39.71
N LEU A 18 38.88 11.00 -39.51
CA LEU A 18 39.95 11.84 -40.06
C LEU A 18 41.33 11.47 -39.52
N LEU A 19 41.43 11.08 -38.25
CA LEU A 19 42.68 10.60 -37.64
C LEU A 19 43.13 9.30 -38.29
N VAL A 20 42.22 8.32 -38.47
CA VAL A 20 42.53 7.06 -39.13
C VAL A 20 42.97 7.30 -40.58
N SER A 21 42.25 8.18 -41.31
CA SER A 21 42.60 8.54 -42.68
C SER A 21 43.97 9.20 -42.79
N PHE A 22 44.31 10.08 -41.86
CA PHE A 22 45.61 10.71 -41.80
C PHE A 22 46.75 9.68 -41.59
N LEU A 23 46.56 8.77 -40.62
CA LEU A 23 47.53 7.68 -40.38
C LEU A 23 47.68 6.76 -41.59
N HIS A 24 46.57 6.46 -42.27
CA HIS A 24 46.56 5.62 -43.47
C HIS A 24 47.32 6.28 -44.64
N LEU A 25 47.17 7.59 -44.83
CA LEU A 25 47.77 8.37 -45.91
C LEU A 25 49.31 8.51 -45.77
N ILE A 26 49.80 8.65 -44.52
CA ILE A 26 51.26 8.80 -44.28
C ILE A 26 52.02 7.48 -44.30
N THR A 27 51.33 6.35 -44.32
CA THR A 27 51.95 5.02 -44.31
C THR A 27 52.45 4.66 -45.73
N PRO A 28 53.72 4.27 -45.91
CA PRO A 28 54.25 3.89 -47.23
C PRO A 28 53.53 2.67 -47.80
N LEU A 29 53.23 2.68 -49.12
CA LEU A 29 52.53 1.60 -49.84
C LEU A 29 53.21 0.23 -49.72
N SER A 30 54.51 0.20 -49.38
CA SER A 30 55.28 -1.03 -49.14
C SER A 30 54.89 -1.77 -47.85
N MET A 31 54.21 -1.09 -46.93
CA MET A 31 53.78 -1.67 -45.62
C MET A 31 52.33 -2.17 -45.64
N LEU A 32 52.01 -3.15 -46.50
CA LEU A 32 50.67 -3.67 -46.73
C LEU A 32 49.93 -4.09 -45.43
N HIS A 33 50.68 -4.62 -44.46
CA HIS A 33 50.11 -5.09 -43.19
C HIS A 33 49.48 -3.95 -42.37
N TRP A 34 50.12 -2.76 -42.35
CA TRP A 34 49.57 -1.60 -41.65
C TRP A 34 48.36 -1.00 -42.35
N HIS A 35 48.30 -1.04 -43.69
CA HIS A 35 47.14 -0.59 -44.45
C HIS A 35 45.90 -1.42 -44.10
N ASN A 36 46.02 -2.75 -43.99
CA ASN A 36 44.92 -3.61 -43.56
C ASN A 36 44.46 -3.30 -42.14
N ILE A 37 45.35 -2.98 -41.19
CA ILE A 37 44.98 -2.60 -39.82
C ILE A 37 44.18 -1.29 -39.81
N PHE A 38 44.66 -0.26 -40.52
CA PHE A 38 43.97 1.03 -40.58
C PHE A 38 42.60 0.92 -41.26
N GLN A 39 42.45 0.08 -42.26
CA GLN A 39 41.20 -0.22 -42.94
C GLN A 39 40.15 -0.78 -41.96
N HIS A 40 40.53 -1.71 -41.10
CA HIS A 40 39.66 -2.25 -40.08
C HIS A 40 39.37 -1.24 -38.95
N LEU A 41 40.26 -0.29 -38.70
CA LEU A 41 40.12 0.70 -37.65
C LEU A 41 38.97 1.68 -37.93
N TYR A 42 38.54 1.88 -39.20
CA TYR A 42 37.37 2.69 -39.53
C TYR A 42 36.05 2.18 -38.94
N TYR A 43 35.95 0.85 -38.63
CA TYR A 43 34.74 0.33 -37.97
C TYR A 43 34.48 0.95 -36.61
N LEU A 44 35.50 1.35 -35.84
CA LEU A 44 35.35 1.90 -34.51
C LEU A 44 34.52 3.21 -34.49
N PRO A 45 34.90 4.25 -35.26
CA PRO A 45 34.10 5.47 -35.32
C PRO A 45 32.74 5.27 -35.95
N ILE A 46 32.59 4.35 -36.91
CA ILE A 46 31.29 4.02 -37.56
C ILE A 46 30.32 3.39 -36.54
N VAL A 47 30.80 2.36 -35.82
CA VAL A 47 30.02 1.70 -34.76
C VAL A 47 29.69 2.66 -33.63
N PHE A 48 30.68 3.49 -33.21
CA PHE A 48 30.45 4.51 -32.19
C PHE A 48 29.35 5.52 -32.60
N ALA A 49 29.38 5.96 -33.87
CA ALA A 49 28.34 6.85 -34.40
C ALA A 49 26.98 6.15 -34.47
N GLY A 50 26.93 4.87 -34.84
CA GLY A 50 25.69 4.07 -34.83
C GLY A 50 25.12 3.93 -33.42
N LEU A 51 25.94 3.65 -32.41
CA LEU A 51 25.53 3.52 -31.01
C LEU A 51 25.05 4.85 -30.38
N THR A 52 25.68 5.97 -30.77
CA THR A 52 25.36 7.27 -30.16
C THR A 52 24.29 8.05 -30.91
N SER A 53 24.28 8.01 -32.23
CA SER A 53 23.44 8.84 -33.11
C SER A 53 22.43 8.05 -33.95
N GLY A 54 22.35 6.73 -33.72
CA GLY A 54 21.44 5.84 -34.45
C GLY A 54 21.89 5.54 -35.89
N TRP A 55 20.99 4.93 -36.69
CA TRP A 55 21.33 4.47 -38.02
C TRP A 55 21.76 5.61 -38.97
N ARG A 56 21.18 6.79 -38.83
CA ARG A 56 21.53 7.98 -39.65
C ARG A 56 22.96 8.46 -39.36
N GLY A 57 23.36 8.46 -38.08
CA GLY A 57 24.70 8.82 -37.66
C GLY A 57 25.74 7.79 -38.14
N GLY A 58 25.42 6.50 -37.99
CA GLY A 58 26.27 5.42 -38.46
C GLY A 58 26.54 5.46 -39.99
N VAL A 59 25.45 5.64 -40.77
CA VAL A 59 25.57 5.77 -42.25
C VAL A 59 26.33 7.03 -42.65
N PHE A 60 26.04 8.17 -41.99
CA PHE A 60 26.78 9.41 -42.27
C PHE A 60 28.28 9.25 -42.05
N VAL A 61 28.72 8.67 -40.93
CA VAL A 61 30.13 8.47 -40.62
C VAL A 61 30.74 7.41 -41.56
N ALA A 62 30.01 6.38 -41.97
CA ALA A 62 30.46 5.42 -42.98
C ALA A 62 30.74 6.09 -44.33
N ILE A 63 29.85 6.98 -44.77
CA ILE A 63 30.06 7.77 -46.02
C ILE A 63 31.30 8.66 -45.89
N VAL A 64 31.47 9.36 -44.73
CA VAL A 64 32.64 10.18 -44.46
C VAL A 64 33.93 9.32 -44.50
N ALA A 65 33.92 8.13 -43.92
CA ALA A 65 35.03 7.20 -43.94
C ALA A 65 35.40 6.80 -45.38
N CYS A 66 34.42 6.46 -46.20
CA CYS A 66 34.61 6.11 -47.58
C CYS A 66 35.19 7.27 -48.44
N LEU A 67 34.62 8.46 -48.28
CA LEU A 67 35.12 9.67 -48.97
C LEU A 67 36.54 10.04 -48.53
N SER A 68 36.86 9.86 -47.27
CA SER A 68 38.17 10.15 -46.68
C SER A 68 39.23 9.14 -47.12
N ASN A 69 38.84 7.89 -47.41
CA ASN A 69 39.74 6.83 -47.88
C ASN A 69 39.90 6.82 -49.43
N ALA A 70 38.94 7.39 -50.17
CA ALA A 70 38.91 7.39 -51.63
C ALA A 70 40.23 7.84 -52.32
N PRO A 71 40.97 8.89 -51.84
CA PRO A 71 42.24 9.28 -52.46
C PRO A 71 43.30 8.18 -52.39
N HIS A 72 43.36 7.46 -51.27
CA HIS A 72 44.26 6.32 -51.08
C HIS A 72 43.88 5.16 -51.98
N ASP A 73 42.61 4.83 -52.13
CA ASP A 73 42.11 3.75 -52.98
C ASP A 73 42.42 4.00 -54.46
N LEU A 74 42.29 5.27 -54.94
CA LEU A 74 42.63 5.67 -56.30
C LEU A 74 44.11 5.54 -56.59
N LEU A 75 44.98 5.90 -55.64
CA LEU A 75 46.45 5.74 -55.77
C LEU A 75 46.83 4.25 -55.78
N SER A 76 46.21 3.44 -54.92
CA SER A 76 46.43 1.99 -54.82
C SER A 76 46.01 1.26 -56.11
N PHE A 77 44.91 1.67 -56.74
CA PHE A 77 44.40 1.13 -57.99
C PHE A 77 45.40 1.31 -59.14
N ALA A 78 46.06 2.45 -59.20
CA ALA A 78 47.07 2.74 -60.23
C ALA A 78 48.34 1.89 -60.11
N VAL A 79 48.67 1.43 -58.89
CA VAL A 79 49.90 0.70 -58.59
C VAL A 79 49.72 -0.81 -58.45
N LEU A 80 48.55 -1.22 -57.82
CA LEU A 80 48.28 -2.61 -57.46
C LEU A 80 46.76 -2.90 -57.73
N PRO A 81 46.36 -3.14 -59.00
CA PRO A 81 44.89 -3.27 -59.31
C PRO A 81 44.16 -4.41 -58.57
N TYR A 82 44.87 -5.49 -58.22
CA TYR A 82 44.32 -6.63 -57.52
C TYR A 82 43.85 -6.28 -56.04
N TYR A 83 44.67 -5.40 -55.43
CA TYR A 83 44.38 -4.94 -54.05
C TYR A 83 43.20 -3.98 -53.97
N ALA A 84 42.98 -3.20 -55.03
CA ALA A 84 41.86 -2.25 -55.09
C ALA A 84 40.47 -2.91 -55.16
N ILE A 85 40.39 -4.14 -55.68
CA ILE A 85 39.11 -4.89 -55.71
C ILE A 85 38.69 -5.30 -54.31
N ASP A 86 39.63 -5.74 -53.45
CA ASP A 86 39.34 -6.11 -52.06
C ASP A 86 38.88 -4.89 -51.25
N GLN A 87 39.47 -3.72 -51.48
CA GLN A 87 39.11 -2.46 -50.82
C GLN A 87 37.72 -1.96 -51.21
N ALA A 88 37.25 -2.23 -52.44
CA ALA A 88 35.92 -1.84 -52.89
C ALA A 88 34.78 -2.54 -52.12
N LEU A 89 35.07 -3.69 -51.51
CA LEU A 89 34.10 -4.42 -50.67
C LEU A 89 33.88 -3.77 -49.30
N ASP A 90 34.79 -2.92 -48.85
CA ASP A 90 34.68 -2.28 -47.51
C ASP A 90 33.55 -1.23 -47.46
N PHE A 91 33.27 -0.55 -48.56
CA PHE A 91 32.19 0.43 -48.59
C PHE A 91 30.82 -0.15 -48.16
N PRO A 92 30.32 -1.23 -48.77
CA PRO A 92 29.09 -1.84 -48.33
C PRO A 92 29.16 -2.40 -46.91
N LEU A 93 30.34 -2.88 -46.46
CA LEU A 93 30.52 -3.39 -45.10
C LEU A 93 30.49 -2.27 -44.07
N PHE A 94 31.09 -1.12 -44.31
CA PHE A 94 31.01 0.07 -43.47
C PHE A 94 29.56 0.58 -43.34
N CYS A 95 28.84 0.66 -44.44
CA CYS A 95 27.46 1.02 -44.44
C CYS A 95 26.58 -0.01 -43.66
N ALA A 96 26.81 -1.29 -43.89
CA ALA A 96 26.14 -2.37 -43.19
C ALA A 96 26.36 -2.31 -41.65
N ALA A 97 27.63 -2.12 -41.24
CA ALA A 97 27.99 -1.96 -39.82
C ALA A 97 27.28 -0.74 -39.17
N GLY A 98 27.30 0.40 -39.86
CA GLY A 98 26.64 1.63 -39.40
C GLY A 98 25.14 1.49 -39.32
N ILE A 99 24.50 0.87 -40.30
CA ILE A 99 23.06 0.60 -40.33
C ILE A 99 22.67 -0.38 -39.22
N LEU A 100 23.35 -1.52 -39.12
CA LEU A 100 23.04 -2.58 -38.18
C LEU A 100 23.12 -2.08 -36.73
N THR A 101 24.23 -1.48 -36.36
CA THR A 101 24.44 -0.94 -35.01
C THR A 101 23.44 0.17 -34.69
N GLY A 102 23.18 1.05 -35.64
CA GLY A 102 22.24 2.14 -35.48
C GLY A 102 20.77 1.70 -35.35
N VAL A 103 20.36 0.72 -36.18
CA VAL A 103 19.00 0.16 -36.10
C VAL A 103 18.76 -0.55 -34.79
N VAL A 104 19.74 -1.35 -34.30
CA VAL A 104 19.65 -2.02 -32.98
C VAL A 104 19.51 -0.99 -31.87
N THR A 105 20.34 0.06 -31.90
CA THR A 105 20.30 1.16 -30.92
C THR A 105 18.97 1.90 -30.92
N ASP A 106 18.46 2.29 -32.11
CA ASP A 106 17.20 3.01 -32.26
C ASP A 106 16.02 2.15 -31.79
N ARG A 107 16.07 0.84 -32.05
CA ARG A 107 15.04 -0.10 -31.60
C ARG A 107 15.04 -0.23 -30.06
N GLY A 108 16.23 -0.36 -29.46
CA GLY A 108 16.39 -0.40 -27.98
C GLY A 108 15.87 0.88 -27.32
N ARG A 109 16.20 2.05 -27.86
CA ARG A 109 15.70 3.35 -27.34
C ARG A 109 14.17 3.47 -27.42
N ARG A 110 13.57 3.00 -28.52
CA ARG A 110 12.10 3.01 -28.66
C ARG A 110 11.42 2.09 -27.66
N GLN A 111 11.98 0.88 -27.46
CA GLN A 111 11.45 -0.08 -26.49
C GLN A 111 11.53 0.46 -25.06
N HIS A 112 12.67 1.07 -24.70
CA HIS A 112 12.81 1.71 -23.38
C HIS A 112 11.79 2.83 -23.16
N ALA A 113 11.64 3.73 -24.13
CA ALA A 113 10.67 4.83 -24.03
C ALA A 113 9.21 4.33 -23.97
N GLU A 114 8.89 3.23 -24.64
CA GLU A 114 7.56 2.61 -24.59
C GLU A 114 7.31 1.95 -23.22
N LEU A 115 8.32 1.25 -22.69
CA LEU A 115 8.26 0.64 -21.37
C LEU A 115 8.05 1.69 -20.27
N GLU A 116 8.82 2.78 -20.30
CA GLU A 116 8.65 3.89 -19.36
C GLU A 116 7.24 4.50 -19.40
N ARG A 117 6.72 4.74 -20.60
CA ARG A 117 5.35 5.26 -20.77
C ARG A 117 4.30 4.30 -20.24
N THR A 118 4.47 3.01 -20.50
CA THR A 118 3.54 1.98 -20.03
C THR A 118 3.55 1.87 -18.51
N THR A 119 4.76 1.91 -17.92
CA THR A 119 4.92 1.89 -16.45
C THR A 119 4.29 3.11 -15.79
N GLN A 120 4.51 4.31 -16.33
CA GLN A 120 3.88 5.54 -15.83
C GLN A 120 2.36 5.47 -15.93
N ARG A 121 1.83 4.97 -17.04
CA ARG A 121 0.38 4.82 -17.25
C ARG A 121 -0.22 3.80 -16.27
N LEU A 122 0.48 2.69 -16.04
CA LEU A 122 0.04 1.67 -15.09
C LEU A 122 -0.01 2.23 -13.66
N THR A 123 1.02 2.97 -13.25
CA THR A 123 1.07 3.62 -11.92
C THR A 123 -0.09 4.59 -11.74
N GLU A 124 -0.40 5.41 -12.74
CA GLU A 124 -1.51 6.36 -12.68
C GLU A 124 -2.88 5.65 -12.61
N VAL A 125 -3.10 4.60 -13.41
CA VAL A 125 -4.33 3.80 -13.35
C VAL A 125 -4.49 3.13 -11.99
N TYR A 126 -3.38 2.63 -11.41
CA TYR A 126 -3.40 2.02 -10.08
C TYR A 126 -3.77 3.02 -8.99
N ARG A 127 -3.24 4.24 -9.06
CA ARG A 127 -3.58 5.34 -8.14
C ARG A 127 -5.07 5.70 -8.23
N GLN A 128 -5.60 5.86 -9.46
CA GLN A 128 -7.02 6.17 -9.67
C GLN A 128 -7.93 5.04 -9.18
N LEU A 129 -7.54 3.79 -9.38
CA LEU A 129 -8.29 2.64 -8.87
C LEU A 129 -8.36 2.64 -7.34
N GLN A 130 -7.26 2.95 -6.66
CA GLN A 130 -7.23 3.05 -5.20
C GLN A 130 -8.12 4.19 -4.69
N GLU A 131 -8.05 5.37 -5.31
CA GLU A 131 -8.90 6.51 -4.94
C GLU A 131 -10.39 6.19 -5.12
N ASN A 132 -10.76 5.58 -6.26
CA ASN A 132 -12.14 5.16 -6.51
C ASN A 132 -12.62 4.10 -5.51
N PHE A 133 -11.75 3.14 -5.14
CA PHE A 133 -12.08 2.12 -4.17
C PHE A 133 -12.34 2.72 -2.77
N GLU A 134 -11.53 3.69 -2.34
CA GLU A 134 -11.75 4.40 -1.09
C GLU A 134 -13.03 5.26 -1.11
N GLN A 135 -13.33 5.89 -2.24
CA GLN A 135 -14.59 6.62 -2.40
C GLN A 135 -15.80 5.69 -2.35
N MET A 136 -15.72 4.53 -3.00
CA MET A 136 -16.78 3.53 -2.98
C MET A 136 -17.01 3.00 -1.56
N LYS A 137 -15.95 2.67 -0.81
CA LYS A 137 -16.06 2.27 0.61
C LYS A 137 -16.72 3.37 1.47
N ARG A 138 -16.40 4.64 1.22
CA ARG A 138 -17.03 5.77 1.91
C ARG A 138 -18.53 5.89 1.57
N ALA A 139 -18.87 5.76 0.28
CA ALA A 139 -20.24 5.82 -0.18
C ALA A 139 -21.08 4.66 0.38
N GLU A 140 -20.54 3.45 0.41
CA GLU A 140 -21.17 2.27 0.99
C GLU A 140 -21.48 2.48 2.48
N ARG A 141 -20.52 3.02 3.26
CA ARG A 141 -20.74 3.37 4.66
C ARG A 141 -21.85 4.41 4.84
N LEU A 142 -21.82 5.48 4.03
CA LEU A 142 -22.86 6.53 4.08
C LEU A 142 -24.22 5.99 3.68
N PHE A 143 -24.27 5.05 2.73
CA PHE A 143 -25.52 4.39 2.34
C PHE A 143 -26.07 3.50 3.47
N ALA A 144 -25.19 2.70 4.11
CA ALA A 144 -25.57 1.94 5.30
C ALA A 144 -26.09 2.85 6.43
N LEU A 145 -25.43 4.00 6.67
CA LEU A 145 -25.92 5.03 7.59
C LEU A 145 -27.29 5.57 7.19
N GLY A 146 -27.51 5.86 5.91
CA GLY A 146 -28.78 6.38 5.39
C GLY A 146 -29.95 5.41 5.61
N GLN A 147 -29.74 4.13 5.34
CA GLN A 147 -30.76 3.10 5.54
C GLN A 147 -31.12 2.91 7.02
N LEU A 148 -30.21 3.19 7.93
CA LEU A 148 -30.35 2.95 9.37
C LEU A 148 -30.67 4.21 10.16
N SER A 149 -30.83 5.35 9.48
CA SER A 149 -31.18 6.64 10.12
C SER A 149 -32.44 6.56 10.96
N ALA A 150 -33.40 5.71 10.61
CA ALA A 150 -34.60 5.48 11.38
C ALA A 150 -34.31 4.80 12.73
N GLY A 151 -33.45 3.78 12.76
CA GLY A 151 -33.01 3.10 13.98
C GLY A 151 -32.24 4.02 14.91
N LEU A 152 -31.26 4.75 14.35
CA LEU A 152 -30.49 5.75 15.11
C LEU A 152 -31.36 6.85 15.69
N ALA A 153 -32.35 7.34 14.93
CA ALA A 153 -33.33 8.33 15.44
C ALA A 153 -34.13 7.80 16.63
N HIS A 154 -34.47 6.51 16.60
CA HIS A 154 -35.13 5.86 17.74
C HIS A 154 -34.18 5.73 18.94
N GLU A 155 -32.97 5.32 18.75
CA GLU A 155 -31.96 5.17 19.81
C GLU A 155 -31.51 6.52 20.44
N ILE A 156 -31.57 7.61 19.69
CA ILE A 156 -31.33 8.96 20.20
C ILE A 156 -32.61 9.48 20.93
N ARG A 157 -33.81 9.20 20.40
CA ARG A 157 -35.07 9.68 20.99
C ARG A 157 -35.31 9.08 22.36
N ASN A 158 -34.95 7.81 22.59
CA ASN A 158 -35.20 7.13 23.87
C ASN A 158 -34.48 7.79 25.05
N PRO A 159 -33.13 8.00 25.06
CA PRO A 159 -32.49 8.71 26.15
C PRO A 159 -32.92 10.17 26.28
N LEU A 160 -33.23 10.85 25.16
CA LEU A 160 -33.76 12.20 25.21
C LEU A 160 -35.13 12.23 25.93
N ALA A 161 -35.98 11.25 25.68
CA ALA A 161 -37.27 11.15 26.40
C ALA A 161 -37.08 10.89 27.91
N SER A 162 -36.10 10.04 28.28
CA SER A 162 -35.76 9.79 29.68
C SER A 162 -35.23 11.04 30.38
N ILE A 163 -34.31 11.77 29.71
CA ILE A 163 -33.78 13.05 30.19
C ILE A 163 -34.92 14.07 30.38
N ALA A 164 -35.77 14.23 29.36
CA ALA A 164 -36.89 15.16 29.42
C ALA A 164 -37.89 14.79 30.53
N GLY A 165 -38.14 13.48 30.73
CA GLY A 165 -38.99 12.97 31.81
C GLY A 165 -38.40 13.29 33.20
N ALA A 166 -37.14 12.99 33.42
CA ALA A 166 -36.45 13.27 34.68
C ALA A 166 -36.36 14.77 34.97
N ALA A 167 -36.06 15.60 33.98
CA ALA A 167 -36.07 17.05 34.09
C ALA A 167 -37.46 17.60 34.40
N GLY A 168 -38.50 17.03 33.78
CA GLY A 168 -39.91 17.40 34.05
C GLY A 168 -40.36 17.06 35.50
N ILE A 169 -39.85 15.97 36.09
CA ILE A 169 -40.08 15.61 37.49
C ILE A 169 -39.40 16.63 38.41
N LEU A 170 -38.16 17.00 38.16
CA LEU A 170 -37.43 18.02 38.90
C LEU A 170 -38.12 19.37 38.90
N GLN A 171 -38.67 19.79 37.75
CA GLN A 171 -39.41 21.07 37.64
C GLN A 171 -40.70 21.11 38.43
N ARG A 172 -41.39 19.95 38.58
CA ARG A 172 -42.70 19.90 39.20
C ARG A 172 -42.70 19.72 40.74
N ASN A 173 -41.56 19.33 41.29
CA ASN A 173 -41.54 18.94 42.72
C ASN A 173 -40.25 19.38 43.44
N PRO A 174 -40.04 20.69 43.74
CA PRO A 174 -38.80 21.23 44.25
C PRO A 174 -38.47 20.88 45.73
N GLN A 175 -39.27 20.05 46.44
CA GLN A 175 -39.12 19.79 47.86
C GLN A 175 -38.78 18.34 48.25
N ARG A 176 -38.34 17.47 47.33
CA ARG A 176 -37.98 16.07 47.65
C ARG A 176 -36.56 15.75 47.22
N GLU A 177 -35.57 16.06 48.08
CA GLU A 177 -34.11 15.84 47.86
C GLU A 177 -33.75 14.43 47.38
N ARG A 178 -34.46 13.38 47.81
CA ARG A 178 -34.14 11.99 47.42
C ARG A 178 -34.54 11.65 46.00
N LYS A 179 -35.60 12.26 45.43
CA LYS A 179 -36.00 12.08 44.03
C LYS A 179 -35.18 12.93 43.06
N ASP A 180 -34.67 14.03 43.55
CA ASP A 180 -33.82 14.94 42.74
C ASP A 180 -32.47 14.29 42.42
N ALA A 181 -31.88 13.59 43.39
CA ALA A 181 -30.63 12.84 43.18
C ALA A 181 -30.82 11.70 42.14
N GLU A 182 -31.93 10.96 42.21
CA GLU A 182 -32.25 9.88 41.25
C GLU A 182 -32.49 10.44 39.84
N CYS A 183 -33.22 11.55 39.70
CA CYS A 183 -33.42 12.19 38.40
C CYS A 183 -32.14 12.74 37.80
N LEU A 184 -31.24 13.34 38.61
CA LEU A 184 -29.94 13.81 38.16
C LEU A 184 -29.05 12.65 37.71
N GLU A 185 -29.09 11.52 38.42
CA GLU A 185 -28.36 10.30 38.03
C GLU A 185 -28.86 9.76 36.67
N ILE A 186 -30.16 9.70 36.44
CA ILE A 186 -30.77 9.31 35.17
C ILE A 186 -30.29 10.24 34.05
N ILE A 187 -30.38 11.56 34.27
CA ILE A 187 -29.95 12.55 33.26
C ILE A 187 -28.48 12.35 32.94
N SER A 188 -27.60 12.24 33.93
CA SER A 188 -26.17 12.06 33.74
C SER A 188 -25.86 10.78 32.96
N LYS A 189 -26.50 9.66 33.35
CA LYS A 189 -26.31 8.36 32.68
C LYS A 189 -26.80 8.38 31.22
N GLU A 190 -27.92 8.97 30.92
CA GLU A 190 -28.45 9.04 29.56
C GLU A 190 -27.63 10.03 28.68
N CYS A 191 -27.12 11.12 29.26
CA CYS A 191 -26.17 11.99 28.55
C CYS A 191 -24.88 11.27 28.20
N GLN A 192 -24.33 10.48 29.12
CA GLN A 192 -23.15 9.67 28.85
C GLN A 192 -23.41 8.62 27.77
N ARG A 193 -24.57 7.96 27.80
CA ARG A 193 -25.01 7.02 26.78
C ARG A 193 -25.10 7.66 25.40
N LEU A 194 -25.74 8.84 25.30
CA LEU A 194 -25.82 9.60 24.04
C LEU A 194 -24.45 9.99 23.48
N ASN A 195 -23.57 10.43 24.37
CA ASN A 195 -22.19 10.78 23.95
C ASN A 195 -21.42 9.56 23.43
N GLY A 196 -21.59 8.40 24.07
CA GLY A 196 -21.04 7.12 23.59
C GLY A 196 -21.58 6.74 22.20
N LEU A 197 -22.90 6.77 22.03
CA LEU A 197 -23.57 6.52 20.74
C LEU A 197 -23.04 7.44 19.62
N LEU A 198 -22.94 8.74 19.92
CA LEU A 198 -22.46 9.72 18.95
C LEU A 198 -20.99 9.47 18.57
N THR A 199 -20.17 9.11 19.55
CA THR A 199 -18.74 8.79 19.33
C THR A 199 -18.59 7.55 18.45
N GLU A 200 -19.33 6.47 18.75
CA GLU A 200 -19.32 5.24 17.94
C GLU A 200 -19.78 5.52 16.50
N PHE A 201 -20.85 6.31 16.36
CA PHE A 201 -21.37 6.72 15.05
C PHE A 201 -20.35 7.53 14.23
N LEU A 202 -19.70 8.53 14.84
CA LEU A 202 -18.69 9.34 14.18
C LEU A 202 -17.45 8.52 13.78
N ASN A 203 -17.00 7.62 14.64
CA ASN A 203 -15.88 6.72 14.36
C ASN A 203 -16.21 5.76 13.21
N PHE A 204 -17.44 5.27 13.14
CA PHE A 204 -17.89 4.45 12.02
C PHE A 204 -17.98 5.24 10.72
N ALA A 205 -18.55 6.45 10.75
CA ALA A 205 -18.72 7.30 9.58
C ALA A 205 -17.39 7.83 9.04
N ARG A 206 -16.47 8.18 9.95
CA ARG A 206 -15.14 8.72 9.63
C ARG A 206 -14.08 8.08 10.52
N PRO A 207 -13.61 6.89 10.16
CA PRO A 207 -12.62 6.20 10.96
C PRO A 207 -11.35 7.01 11.09
N PRO A 208 -10.74 7.05 12.29
CA PRO A 208 -9.46 7.70 12.49
C PRO A 208 -8.36 7.03 11.66
N ILE A 209 -7.40 7.83 11.21
CA ILE A 209 -6.20 7.31 10.53
C ILE A 209 -5.27 6.76 11.63
N PRO A 210 -4.83 5.49 11.55
CA PRO A 210 -3.95 4.89 12.56
C PRO A 210 -2.61 5.62 12.67
N LYS A 211 -2.15 5.82 13.89
CA LYS A 211 -0.82 6.35 14.22
C LYS A 211 0.05 5.21 14.70
N TYR A 212 0.81 4.62 13.77
CA TYR A 212 1.65 3.47 14.06
C TYR A 212 2.84 3.83 14.94
N GLN A 213 3.07 3.03 15.99
CA GLN A 213 4.25 3.11 16.84
C GLN A 213 4.63 1.73 17.35
N THR A 214 5.91 1.54 17.67
CA THR A 214 6.39 0.31 18.31
C THR A 214 5.83 0.23 19.73
N THR A 215 5.02 -0.79 19.99
CA THR A 215 4.19 -0.89 21.19
C THR A 215 4.45 -2.21 21.91
N ASP A 216 4.61 -2.16 23.22
CA ASP A 216 4.48 -3.32 24.09
C ASP A 216 2.99 -3.67 24.23
N PHE A 217 2.58 -4.72 23.52
CA PHE A 217 1.19 -5.12 23.50
C PHE A 217 0.70 -5.73 24.83
N GLY A 218 1.61 -6.24 25.64
CA GLY A 218 1.30 -6.70 27.00
C GLY A 218 0.75 -5.56 27.87
N ALA A 219 1.39 -4.39 27.82
CA ALA A 219 0.93 -3.20 28.53
C ALA A 219 -0.45 -2.69 28.02
N VAL A 220 -0.71 -2.84 26.72
CA VAL A 220 -2.04 -2.53 26.14
C VAL A 220 -3.11 -3.43 26.75
N VAL A 221 -2.87 -4.74 26.81
CA VAL A 221 -3.80 -5.71 27.41
C VAL A 221 -4.04 -5.39 28.89
N ASP A 222 -2.99 -5.10 29.63
CA ASP A 222 -3.11 -4.76 31.05
C ASP A 222 -4.02 -3.55 31.30
N SER A 223 -3.80 -2.48 30.52
CA SER A 223 -4.63 -1.28 30.59
C SER A 223 -6.12 -1.55 30.28
N VAL A 224 -6.38 -2.41 29.27
CA VAL A 224 -7.76 -2.75 28.90
C VAL A 224 -8.40 -3.67 29.93
N MET A 225 -7.66 -4.62 30.52
CA MET A 225 -8.18 -5.50 31.57
C MET A 225 -8.58 -4.73 32.82
N GLU A 226 -7.81 -3.69 33.19
CA GLU A 226 -8.15 -2.78 34.27
C GLU A 226 -9.47 -2.03 34.02
N LEU A 227 -9.62 -1.48 32.80
CA LEU A 227 -10.87 -0.83 32.39
C LEU A 227 -12.06 -1.80 32.37
N ALA A 228 -11.86 -3.01 31.85
CA ALA A 228 -12.91 -4.03 31.76
C ALA A 228 -13.35 -4.55 33.14
N ALA A 229 -12.45 -4.57 34.12
CA ALA A 229 -12.79 -4.96 35.49
C ALA A 229 -13.90 -4.08 36.10
N HIS A 230 -13.91 -2.79 35.77
CA HIS A 230 -14.99 -1.88 36.18
C HIS A 230 -16.35 -2.24 35.55
N ALA A 231 -16.32 -2.74 34.30
CA ALA A 231 -17.54 -3.13 33.59
C ALA A 231 -18.16 -4.44 34.09
N VAL A 232 -17.36 -5.33 34.68
CA VAL A 232 -17.86 -6.54 35.37
C VAL A 232 -18.79 -6.18 36.53
N GLY A 233 -18.43 -5.14 37.28
CA GLY A 233 -19.22 -4.65 38.42
C GLY A 233 -19.48 -5.74 39.48
N LYS A 234 -20.77 -6.05 39.77
CA LYS A 234 -21.15 -7.09 40.75
C LYS A 234 -21.41 -8.46 40.13
N LYS A 235 -21.18 -8.63 38.85
CA LYS A 235 -21.37 -9.94 38.19
C LYS A 235 -20.26 -10.90 38.62
N PRO A 236 -20.56 -12.19 38.88
CA PRO A 236 -19.53 -13.17 39.26
C PRO A 236 -18.82 -13.71 38.01
N ILE A 237 -18.22 -12.80 37.25
CA ILE A 237 -17.45 -13.12 36.03
C ILE A 237 -15.96 -12.98 36.37
N GLU A 238 -15.18 -14.02 36.10
CA GLU A 238 -13.75 -14.00 36.27
C GLU A 238 -13.06 -13.52 34.99
N LEU A 239 -12.33 -12.42 35.05
CA LEU A 239 -11.49 -11.95 33.96
C LEU A 239 -10.07 -12.53 34.11
N ARG A 240 -9.64 -13.29 33.10
CA ARG A 240 -8.29 -13.86 33.04
C ARG A 240 -7.52 -13.36 31.84
N LYS A 241 -6.21 -13.25 31.98
CA LYS A 241 -5.29 -12.99 30.88
C LYS A 241 -4.20 -14.04 30.81
N ASN A 242 -3.80 -14.38 29.59
CA ASN A 242 -2.69 -15.27 29.29
C ASN A 242 -1.83 -14.62 28.19
N ILE A 243 -0.72 -14.01 28.58
CA ILE A 243 0.19 -13.31 27.66
C ILE A 243 1.45 -14.14 27.52
N SER A 244 1.83 -14.48 26.28
CA SER A 244 3.07 -15.19 26.00
C SER A 244 4.28 -14.36 26.49
N PRO A 245 5.24 -14.98 27.23
CA PRO A 245 6.43 -14.27 27.69
C PRO A 245 7.35 -13.79 26.56
N ASP A 246 7.28 -14.44 25.38
CA ASP A 246 8.11 -14.13 24.21
C ASP A 246 7.43 -13.14 23.24
N LEU A 247 6.51 -12.32 23.75
CA LEU A 247 5.79 -11.35 22.91
C LEU A 247 6.73 -10.22 22.46
N SER A 248 7.05 -10.21 21.17
CA SER A 248 7.84 -9.12 20.58
C SER A 248 7.02 -7.84 20.49
N PRO A 249 7.66 -6.64 20.53
CA PRO A 249 6.99 -5.38 20.27
C PRO A 249 6.31 -5.38 18.90
N VAL A 250 5.13 -4.78 18.82
CA VAL A 250 4.28 -4.74 17.62
C VAL A 250 4.14 -3.30 17.13
N GLU A 251 4.23 -3.09 15.83
CA GLU A 251 4.02 -1.78 15.22
C GLU A 251 2.51 -1.58 14.96
N CYS A 252 1.87 -0.78 15.83
CA CYS A 252 0.42 -0.57 15.79
C CYS A 252 0.03 0.80 16.37
N ASP A 253 -1.25 1.15 16.24
CA ASP A 253 -1.86 2.24 17.01
C ASP A 253 -2.46 1.66 18.31
N PRO A 254 -1.84 1.88 19.47
CA PRO A 254 -2.29 1.28 20.73
C PRO A 254 -3.67 1.76 21.16
N GLU A 255 -4.07 2.99 20.89
CA GLU A 255 -5.38 3.52 21.30
C GLU A 255 -6.51 2.88 20.48
N LEU A 256 -6.31 2.70 19.19
CA LEU A 256 -7.28 2.00 18.36
C LEU A 256 -7.37 0.51 18.73
N LEU A 257 -6.25 -0.16 19.03
CA LEU A 257 -6.29 -1.55 19.44
C LEU A 257 -6.82 -1.74 20.86
N LYS A 258 -6.65 -0.78 21.77
CA LYS A 258 -7.39 -0.75 23.06
C LYS A 258 -8.89 -0.75 22.82
N GLN A 259 -9.37 0.06 21.87
CA GLN A 259 -10.79 0.10 21.51
C GLN A 259 -11.29 -1.25 20.98
N VAL A 260 -10.50 -1.93 20.11
CA VAL A 260 -10.84 -3.28 19.63
C VAL A 260 -11.00 -4.25 20.81
N LEU A 261 -9.97 -4.33 21.65
CA LEU A 261 -9.98 -5.23 22.82
C LEU A 261 -11.13 -4.94 23.76
N LEU A 262 -11.35 -3.68 24.08
CA LEU A 262 -12.45 -3.27 24.97
C LEU A 262 -13.81 -3.68 24.39
N ASN A 263 -14.04 -3.47 23.09
CA ASN A 263 -15.28 -3.89 22.43
C ASN A 263 -15.50 -5.40 22.52
N LEU A 264 -14.43 -6.20 22.29
CA LEU A 264 -14.53 -7.65 22.37
C LEU A 264 -14.77 -8.14 23.79
N ILE A 265 -14.03 -7.59 24.78
CA ILE A 265 -14.16 -7.99 26.20
C ILE A 265 -15.53 -7.58 26.76
N ILE A 266 -16.01 -6.37 26.48
CA ILE A 266 -17.35 -5.92 26.90
C ILE A 266 -18.45 -6.80 26.29
N ASN A 267 -18.31 -7.17 25.02
CA ASN A 267 -19.23 -8.10 24.39
C ASN A 267 -19.24 -9.48 25.06
N ALA A 268 -18.07 -10.00 25.43
CA ALA A 268 -17.89 -11.26 26.15
C ALA A 268 -18.55 -11.21 27.55
N ILE A 269 -18.32 -10.14 28.33
CA ILE A 269 -18.94 -9.90 29.64
C ILE A 269 -20.46 -9.81 29.54
N GLN A 270 -20.97 -9.15 28.50
CA GLN A 270 -22.41 -9.00 28.28
C GLN A 270 -23.07 -10.31 27.86
N ALA A 271 -22.36 -11.12 27.04
CA ALA A 271 -22.86 -12.42 26.56
C ALA A 271 -22.86 -13.50 27.64
N THR A 272 -22.09 -13.34 28.73
CA THR A 272 -21.98 -14.29 29.81
C THR A 272 -23.08 -14.04 30.85
N PRO A 273 -24.12 -14.91 30.90
CA PRO A 273 -25.22 -14.75 31.89
C PRO A 273 -24.79 -15.39 33.22
N GLY A 274 -24.72 -14.61 34.28
CA GLY A 274 -24.37 -15.13 35.62
C GLY A 274 -22.88 -15.32 35.84
N SER A 275 -22.46 -16.49 36.35
CA SER A 275 -21.05 -16.82 36.58
C SER A 275 -20.39 -17.41 35.33
N GLY A 276 -19.16 -17.07 35.08
CA GLY A 276 -18.35 -17.59 33.96
C GLY A 276 -17.00 -16.94 33.86
N GLU A 277 -16.21 -17.38 32.88
CA GLU A 277 -14.87 -16.87 32.62
C GLU A 277 -14.84 -16.10 31.30
N VAL A 278 -14.10 -14.99 31.27
CA VAL A 278 -13.66 -14.31 30.07
C VAL A 278 -12.15 -14.32 30.05
N LEU A 279 -11.58 -15.05 29.08
CA LEU A 279 -10.13 -15.23 28.94
C LEU A 279 -9.63 -14.45 27.74
N VAL A 280 -8.61 -13.60 27.98
CA VAL A 280 -7.86 -12.87 26.93
C VAL A 280 -6.51 -13.52 26.76
N SER A 281 -6.24 -14.12 25.61
CA SER A 281 -4.95 -14.75 25.30
C SER A 281 -4.24 -13.96 24.23
N VAL A 282 -2.92 -13.72 24.42
CA VAL A 282 -2.09 -13.01 23.43
C VAL A 282 -0.78 -13.75 23.23
N GLY A 283 -0.43 -13.97 21.99
CA GLY A 283 0.81 -14.67 21.64
C GLY A 283 1.20 -14.43 20.18
N LEU A 284 2.27 -15.11 19.78
CA LEU A 284 2.77 -15.10 18.40
C LEU A 284 2.41 -16.42 17.71
N ARG A 285 1.87 -16.33 16.49
CA ARG A 285 1.61 -17.48 15.63
C ARG A 285 1.92 -17.12 14.18
N ASN A 286 2.81 -17.89 13.54
CA ASN A 286 3.20 -17.67 12.14
C ASN A 286 3.64 -16.21 11.87
N GLU A 287 4.52 -15.66 12.72
CA GLU A 287 5.02 -14.28 12.62
C GLU A 287 3.92 -13.20 12.67
N ARG A 288 2.79 -13.51 13.24
CA ARG A 288 1.69 -12.58 13.47
C ARG A 288 1.31 -12.55 14.95
N LEU A 289 0.91 -11.38 15.41
CA LEU A 289 0.27 -11.25 16.72
C LEU A 289 -1.12 -11.90 16.64
N LEU A 290 -1.38 -12.86 17.52
CA LEU A 290 -2.68 -13.47 17.71
C LEU A 290 -3.25 -13.04 19.05
N ILE A 291 -4.45 -12.48 19.03
CA ILE A 291 -5.21 -12.07 20.19
C ILE A 291 -6.52 -12.85 20.17
N GLU A 292 -6.86 -13.53 21.27
CA GLU A 292 -8.08 -14.28 21.41
C GLU A 292 -8.84 -13.81 22.65
N VAL A 293 -10.12 -13.50 22.48
CA VAL A 293 -11.05 -13.21 23.57
C VAL A 293 -12.09 -14.31 23.58
N ARG A 294 -12.04 -15.15 24.61
CA ARG A 294 -12.94 -16.29 24.77
C ARG A 294 -13.92 -16.02 25.92
N ASP A 295 -15.20 -16.30 25.67
CA ASP A 295 -16.25 -16.22 26.66
C ASP A 295 -16.97 -17.57 26.86
N GLU A 296 -17.69 -17.69 27.93
CA GLU A 296 -18.60 -18.79 28.27
C GLU A 296 -20.08 -18.36 28.16
N GLY A 297 -20.38 -17.44 27.26
CA GLY A 297 -21.68 -16.85 27.05
C GLY A 297 -22.70 -17.74 26.35
N SER A 298 -23.80 -17.12 25.94
CA SER A 298 -24.90 -17.76 25.20
C SER A 298 -24.51 -18.20 23.79
N GLY A 299 -23.37 -17.71 23.26
CA GLY A 299 -22.95 -17.95 21.89
C GLY A 299 -23.75 -17.15 20.86
N ILE A 300 -23.45 -17.42 19.58
CA ILE A 300 -24.11 -16.79 18.43
C ILE A 300 -24.63 -17.87 17.50
N SER A 301 -25.87 -17.71 17.01
CA SER A 301 -26.48 -18.69 16.09
C SER A 301 -25.65 -18.85 14.82
N GLY A 302 -25.72 -20.03 14.17
CA GLY A 302 -25.00 -20.27 12.91
C GLY A 302 -25.44 -19.33 11.79
N ALA A 303 -26.71 -18.93 11.78
CA ALA A 303 -27.29 -18.00 10.79
C ALA A 303 -26.78 -16.56 10.97
N ASP A 304 -26.51 -16.16 12.22
CA ASP A 304 -26.10 -14.80 12.56
C ASP A 304 -24.59 -14.57 12.45
N ARG A 305 -23.79 -15.64 12.55
CA ARG A 305 -22.31 -15.55 12.54
C ARG A 305 -21.73 -14.79 11.36
N GLY A 306 -22.35 -14.91 10.18
CA GLY A 306 -21.90 -14.18 8.99
C GLY A 306 -22.19 -12.66 9.03
N ARG A 307 -23.05 -12.21 9.97
CA ARG A 307 -23.57 -10.85 10.03
C ARG A 307 -23.13 -10.06 11.25
N ILE A 308 -22.41 -10.70 12.20
CA ILE A 308 -22.04 -10.02 13.46
C ILE A 308 -21.10 -8.83 13.28
N PHE A 309 -20.43 -8.75 12.15
CA PHE A 309 -19.58 -7.62 11.78
C PHE A 309 -20.30 -6.58 10.90
N ASP A 310 -21.57 -6.89 10.48
CA ASP A 310 -22.38 -5.92 9.76
C ASP A 310 -22.72 -4.77 10.71
N PRO A 311 -22.62 -3.53 10.24
CA PRO A 311 -22.99 -2.36 11.05
C PRO A 311 -24.43 -2.47 11.53
N PHE A 312 -24.66 -2.10 12.80
CA PHE A 312 -25.98 -2.09 13.48
C PHE A 312 -26.63 -3.47 13.67
N PHE A 313 -25.94 -4.53 13.32
CA PHE A 313 -26.43 -5.86 13.64
C PHE A 313 -26.26 -6.13 15.15
N THR A 314 -27.36 -6.39 15.83
CA THR A 314 -27.39 -6.69 17.26
C THR A 314 -28.54 -7.64 17.59
N THR A 315 -28.27 -8.56 18.50
CA THR A 315 -29.27 -9.43 19.12
C THR A 315 -29.63 -8.96 20.55
N LYS A 316 -29.09 -7.83 20.97
CA LYS A 316 -29.26 -7.25 22.32
C LYS A 316 -30.26 -6.09 22.29
N ASP A 317 -31.16 -6.02 23.26
CA ASP A 317 -32.19 -4.95 23.34
C ASP A 317 -31.60 -3.53 23.46
N ASN A 318 -30.43 -3.38 24.05
CA ASN A 318 -29.75 -2.10 24.25
C ASN A 318 -28.41 -2.00 23.51
N GLY A 319 -28.18 -2.82 22.48
CA GLY A 319 -26.94 -2.83 21.72
C GLY A 319 -27.03 -1.94 20.48
N THR A 320 -26.03 -1.11 20.23
CA THR A 320 -25.90 -0.27 19.04
C THR A 320 -25.59 -1.06 17.76
N GLY A 321 -25.03 -2.27 17.92
CA GLY A 321 -24.53 -3.07 16.79
C GLY A 321 -23.33 -2.47 16.07
N LEU A 322 -22.72 -1.39 16.60
CA LEU A 322 -21.55 -0.74 15.99
C LEU A 322 -20.21 -1.26 16.52
N GLY A 323 -20.15 -1.76 17.75
CA GLY A 323 -18.88 -2.12 18.41
C GLY A 323 -18.06 -3.16 17.62
N LEU A 324 -18.69 -4.24 17.12
CA LEU A 324 -17.99 -5.27 16.34
C LEU A 324 -17.60 -4.80 14.94
N SER A 325 -18.42 -3.98 14.28
CA SER A 325 -18.11 -3.41 12.98
C SER A 325 -16.95 -2.41 13.05
N VAL A 326 -16.88 -1.59 14.10
CA VAL A 326 -15.73 -0.70 14.39
C VAL A 326 -14.48 -1.52 14.70
N ALA A 327 -14.58 -2.60 15.48
CA ALA A 327 -13.46 -3.48 15.75
C ALA A 327 -12.92 -4.13 14.47
N HIS A 328 -13.80 -4.63 13.60
CA HIS A 328 -13.43 -5.19 12.29
C HIS A 328 -12.69 -4.17 11.43
N GLN A 329 -13.20 -2.95 11.36
CA GLN A 329 -12.60 -1.87 10.59
C GLN A 329 -11.19 -1.48 11.09
N ILE A 330 -11.02 -1.35 12.40
CA ILE A 330 -9.70 -1.03 12.99
C ILE A 330 -8.70 -2.14 12.70
N VAL A 331 -9.13 -3.42 12.81
CA VAL A 331 -8.28 -4.58 12.51
C VAL A 331 -7.89 -4.59 11.02
N GLU A 332 -8.81 -4.31 10.10
CA GLU A 332 -8.50 -4.18 8.67
C GLU A 332 -7.51 -3.05 8.40
N GLN A 333 -7.67 -1.88 9.05
CA GLN A 333 -6.72 -0.78 8.91
C GLN A 333 -5.30 -1.16 9.33
N HIS A 334 -5.17 -2.09 10.28
CA HIS A 334 -3.88 -2.65 10.73
C HIS A 334 -3.39 -3.84 9.88
N GLY A 335 -4.01 -4.13 8.72
CA GLY A 335 -3.64 -5.28 7.88
C GLY A 335 -3.94 -6.63 8.52
N GLY A 336 -4.87 -6.64 9.48
CA GLY A 336 -5.28 -7.79 10.25
C GLY A 336 -6.53 -8.48 9.75
N ILE A 337 -6.90 -9.54 10.46
CA ILE A 337 -8.13 -10.30 10.23
C ILE A 337 -8.76 -10.59 11.59
N ILE A 338 -10.07 -10.36 11.72
CA ILE A 338 -10.88 -10.77 12.88
C ILE A 338 -11.82 -11.91 12.49
N ARG A 339 -11.96 -12.88 13.39
CA ARG A 339 -12.86 -14.02 13.22
C ARG A 339 -13.64 -14.30 14.51
N ALA A 340 -14.77 -14.98 14.38
CA ALA A 340 -15.57 -15.44 15.51
C ALA A 340 -15.94 -16.92 15.32
N GLU A 341 -15.60 -17.71 16.31
CA GLU A 341 -15.83 -19.15 16.30
C GLU A 341 -16.60 -19.58 17.57
N ALA A 342 -17.51 -20.54 17.41
CA ALA A 342 -18.23 -21.09 18.57
C ALA A 342 -17.33 -22.02 19.36
N ASN A 343 -17.35 -21.92 20.67
CA ASN A 343 -16.63 -22.82 21.54
C ASN A 343 -17.31 -24.21 21.57
N PRO A 344 -16.54 -25.31 21.76
CA PRO A 344 -17.11 -26.64 21.80
C PRO A 344 -18.19 -26.88 22.87
N ALA A 345 -18.04 -26.24 24.02
CA ALA A 345 -18.99 -26.37 25.11
C ALA A 345 -20.07 -25.28 25.04
N ARG A 346 -19.69 -24.03 25.23
CA ARG A 346 -20.57 -22.84 25.12
C ARG A 346 -19.73 -21.61 24.92
N GLY A 347 -20.36 -20.54 24.42
CA GLY A 347 -19.74 -19.24 24.22
C GLY A 347 -19.04 -19.10 22.89
N MET A 348 -18.25 -18.06 22.75
CA MET A 348 -17.54 -17.67 21.53
C MET A 348 -16.07 -17.43 21.81
N THR A 349 -15.25 -17.60 20.78
CA THR A 349 -13.89 -17.10 20.71
C THR A 349 -13.80 -16.12 19.56
N PHE A 350 -13.46 -14.87 19.87
CA PHE A 350 -13.07 -13.86 18.88
C PHE A 350 -11.54 -13.87 18.74
N SER A 351 -11.04 -14.09 17.53
CA SER A 351 -9.61 -14.10 17.24
C SER A 351 -9.25 -12.97 16.31
N VAL A 352 -8.22 -12.20 16.68
CA VAL A 352 -7.64 -11.10 15.90
C VAL A 352 -6.21 -11.45 15.56
N SER A 353 -5.86 -11.44 14.28
CA SER A 353 -4.50 -11.69 13.79
C SER A 353 -3.95 -10.44 13.12
N LEU A 354 -2.84 -9.90 13.63
CA LEU A 354 -2.19 -8.68 13.13
C LEU A 354 -0.77 -8.99 12.66
N PRO A 355 -0.23 -8.30 11.63
CA PRO A 355 1.18 -8.34 11.30
C PRO A 355 1.99 -7.68 12.42
N LEU A 356 3.22 -8.15 12.67
CA LEU A 356 4.11 -7.55 13.69
C LEU A 356 4.64 -6.18 13.27
N ARG A 357 4.76 -5.96 11.96
CA ARG A 357 5.20 -4.69 11.39
C ARG A 357 4.15 -4.19 10.41
N HIS A 358 3.93 -2.91 10.41
CA HIS A 358 3.13 -2.28 9.39
C HIS A 358 3.95 -2.26 8.10
N GLU A 359 3.52 -3.00 7.10
CA GLU A 359 4.02 -2.81 5.74
C GLU A 359 3.55 -1.42 5.27
N SER A 360 4.35 -0.40 5.56
CA SER A 360 4.20 0.87 4.85
C SER A 360 4.32 0.49 3.36
N ARG A 361 3.20 0.52 2.63
CA ARG A 361 3.26 0.50 1.18
C ARG A 361 4.18 1.66 0.80
N HIS A 362 5.44 1.34 0.53
CA HIS A 362 6.37 2.29 -0.06
C HIS A 362 5.70 2.83 -1.30
N GLU A 363 5.36 4.11 -1.28
CA GLU A 363 5.28 4.95 -2.46
C GLU A 363 6.64 4.82 -3.15
N ALA A 364 6.69 3.95 -4.19
CA ALA A 364 7.80 3.86 -5.12
C ALA A 364 7.44 4.65 -6.38
#